data_aa73d626baad3ff78b6bcf22c5ce8572
#
_entry.id   aa73d626baad3ff78b6bcf22c5ce8572
#
_cell.length_a   1.000
_cell.length_b   1.000
_cell.length_c   1.000
_cell.angle_alpha   90.00
_cell.angle_beta   90.00
_cell.angle_gamma   90.00
#
_symmetry.space_group_name_H-M   'P 1'
#
loop_
_entity.id
_entity.type
_entity.pdbx_description
1 polymer ?
#
loop_
_entity_poly.entity_id
_entity_poly.type
_entity_poly.pdbx_seq_one_letter_code
_entity_poly.pdbx_strand_id
1 'polypeptide(L)'
;MWRHAEAEELGEGMDDLTRALTPRGEKQAAKVAAWLDRQLPEGLRVIASPARRTEQTAAALGRKFKMRAELLPGGTAQDLLDLAQWPNARGSILIVGHQPMLGQVIAQLLGMQAPECAVRKGAVWWLRQRQRLEQSQTVLMTVQSPEYL
;
A
#
# COMPACT_ATOMS: atom_id res chain seq x y z
N MET A 1 2.68 -3.19 1.57
CA MET A 1 1.78 -2.01 1.51
C MET A 1 2.40 -0.97 0.62
N TRP A 2 1.62 -0.44 -0.30
CA TRP A 2 2.09 0.50 -1.32
C TRP A 2 1.19 1.74 -1.29
N ARG A 3 1.75 2.89 -0.97
CA ARG A 3 1.02 4.14 -1.00
C ARG A 3 0.90 4.63 -2.44
N HIS A 4 -0.28 5.18 -2.81
CA HIS A 4 -0.44 5.81 -4.12
C HIS A 4 0.66 6.83 -4.39
N ALA A 5 1.01 6.97 -5.68
CA ALA A 5 1.99 7.95 -6.12
C ALA A 5 1.42 9.38 -6.08
N GLU A 6 2.22 10.37 -6.45
CA GLU A 6 1.81 11.77 -6.44
C GLU A 6 0.54 11.98 -7.24
N ALA A 7 -0.45 12.60 -6.60
CA ALA A 7 -1.74 12.91 -7.20
C ALA A 7 -1.92 14.42 -7.30
N GLU A 8 -2.81 14.83 -8.19
CA GLU A 8 -3.21 16.22 -8.32
C GLU A 8 -3.83 16.72 -7.03
N GLU A 9 -3.72 18.02 -6.79
CA GLU A 9 -4.32 18.64 -5.61
C GLU A 9 -5.84 18.71 -5.78
N LEU A 10 -6.54 18.73 -4.64
CA LEU A 10 -7.99 18.83 -4.60
C LEU A 10 -8.40 20.25 -5.02
N GLY A 11 -9.05 20.37 -6.18
CA GLY A 11 -9.60 21.61 -6.65
C GLY A 11 -10.95 21.93 -6.01
N GLU A 12 -11.35 23.18 -6.09
CA GLU A 12 -12.67 23.63 -5.61
C GLU A 12 -13.78 22.87 -6.36
N GLY A 13 -14.73 22.31 -5.60
CA GLY A 13 -15.84 21.55 -6.16
C GLY A 13 -15.47 20.17 -6.67
N MET A 14 -14.23 19.73 -6.50
CA MET A 14 -13.78 18.41 -6.92
C MET A 14 -13.98 17.38 -5.82
N ASP A 15 -14.40 16.18 -6.18
CA ASP A 15 -14.44 15.03 -5.28
C ASP A 15 -13.01 14.49 -5.09
N ASP A 16 -12.58 14.33 -3.84
CA ASP A 16 -11.26 13.79 -3.50
C ASP A 16 -10.97 12.46 -4.21
N LEU A 17 -11.95 11.59 -4.35
CA LEU A 17 -11.78 10.28 -4.96
C LEU A 17 -11.50 10.32 -6.46
N THR A 18 -11.75 11.44 -7.12
CA THR A 18 -11.51 11.62 -8.55
C THR A 18 -10.14 12.20 -8.87
N ARG A 19 -9.33 12.56 -7.86
CA ARG A 19 -7.99 13.09 -8.10
C ARG A 19 -7.11 12.04 -8.78
N ALA A 20 -6.59 12.40 -9.95
CA ALA A 20 -5.72 11.53 -10.74
C ALA A 20 -4.26 11.68 -10.31
N LEU A 21 -3.42 10.73 -10.68
CA LEU A 21 -1.98 10.90 -10.58
C LEU A 21 -1.52 12.04 -11.49
N THR A 22 -0.50 12.78 -11.04
CA THR A 22 0.21 13.72 -11.91
C THR A 22 1.10 12.93 -12.89
N PRO A 23 1.61 13.57 -13.96
CA PRO A 23 2.60 12.92 -14.82
C PRO A 23 3.82 12.41 -14.05
N ARG A 24 4.26 13.15 -13.03
CA ARG A 24 5.32 12.72 -12.13
C ARG A 24 4.89 11.50 -11.32
N GLY A 25 3.67 11.50 -10.82
CA GLY A 25 3.10 10.36 -10.09
C GLY A 25 3.01 9.09 -10.93
N GLU A 26 2.66 9.22 -12.21
CA GLU A 26 2.65 8.09 -13.13
C GLU A 26 4.04 7.49 -13.30
N LYS A 27 5.06 8.32 -13.41
CA LYS A 27 6.45 7.87 -13.47
C LYS A 27 6.90 7.19 -12.16
N GLN A 28 6.52 7.75 -11.03
CA GLN A 28 6.79 7.16 -9.71
C GLN A 28 6.17 5.76 -9.61
N ALA A 29 4.90 5.64 -9.96
CA ALA A 29 4.19 4.36 -9.94
C ALA A 29 4.85 3.33 -10.88
N ALA A 30 5.24 3.75 -12.08
CA ALA A 30 5.90 2.87 -13.04
C ALA A 30 7.24 2.34 -12.52
N LYS A 31 8.05 3.18 -11.88
CA LYS A 31 9.34 2.76 -11.31
C LYS A 31 9.16 1.72 -10.22
N VAL A 32 8.29 1.98 -9.26
CA VAL A 32 8.04 1.06 -8.16
C VAL A 32 7.39 -0.22 -8.66
N ALA A 33 6.43 -0.10 -9.59
CA ALA A 33 5.80 -1.26 -10.21
C ALA A 33 6.82 -2.18 -10.91
N ALA A 34 7.78 -1.63 -11.63
CA ALA A 34 8.82 -2.41 -12.28
C ALA A 34 9.69 -3.15 -11.25
N TRP A 35 10.03 -2.50 -10.14
CA TRP A 35 10.77 -3.14 -9.06
C TRP A 35 9.92 -4.25 -8.41
N LEU A 36 8.65 -3.97 -8.08
CA LEU A 36 7.75 -4.93 -7.49
C LEU A 36 7.54 -6.16 -8.38
N ASP A 37 7.38 -5.97 -9.67
CA ASP A 37 7.15 -7.06 -10.61
C ASP A 37 8.30 -8.07 -10.62
N ARG A 38 9.52 -7.60 -10.40
CA ARG A 38 10.69 -8.47 -10.29
C ARG A 38 10.78 -9.22 -8.96
N GLN A 39 10.14 -8.71 -7.91
CA GLN A 39 10.26 -9.24 -6.55
C GLN A 39 9.07 -10.11 -6.13
N LEU A 40 7.89 -9.81 -6.65
CA LEU A 40 6.66 -10.42 -6.17
C LEU A 40 6.35 -11.76 -6.85
N PRO A 41 5.81 -12.74 -6.10
CA PRO A 41 5.37 -13.99 -6.70
C PRO A 41 4.18 -13.77 -7.63
N GLU A 42 4.00 -14.69 -8.60
CA GLU A 42 2.91 -14.59 -9.58
C GLU A 42 1.52 -14.71 -8.97
N GLY A 43 1.36 -15.56 -7.96
CA GLY A 43 0.07 -15.82 -7.32
C GLY A 43 -0.36 -14.80 -6.26
N LEU A 44 0.34 -13.69 -6.17
CA LEU A 44 0.04 -12.63 -5.21
C LEU A 44 -1.34 -12.01 -5.47
N ARG A 45 -2.09 -11.76 -4.39
CA ARG A 45 -3.31 -10.96 -4.46
C ARG A 45 -2.97 -9.47 -4.40
N VAL A 46 -3.59 -8.69 -5.27
CA VAL A 46 -3.45 -7.22 -5.27
C VAL A 46 -4.82 -6.61 -4.99
N ILE A 47 -4.88 -5.76 -3.98
CA ILE A 47 -6.11 -5.06 -3.58
C ILE A 47 -5.81 -3.58 -3.47
N ALA A 48 -6.68 -2.75 -4.01
CA ALA A 48 -6.53 -1.31 -4.02
C ALA A 48 -7.77 -0.61 -3.49
N SER A 49 -7.57 0.57 -2.91
CA SER A 49 -8.64 1.51 -2.63
C SER A 49 -9.31 1.95 -3.95
N PRO A 50 -10.64 2.11 -3.98
CA PRO A 50 -11.34 2.53 -5.20
C PRO A 50 -11.27 4.04 -5.46
N ALA A 51 -10.24 4.71 -5.01
CA ALA A 51 -9.92 6.07 -5.43
C ALA A 51 -9.12 6.04 -6.72
N ARG A 52 -9.28 7.05 -7.57
CA ARG A 52 -8.60 7.08 -8.87
C ARG A 52 -7.07 6.98 -8.73
N ARG A 53 -6.47 7.71 -7.78
CA ARG A 53 -5.02 7.70 -7.57
C ARG A 53 -4.46 6.34 -7.15
N THR A 54 -5.19 5.58 -6.34
CA THR A 54 -4.79 4.22 -5.95
C THR A 54 -5.05 3.21 -7.06
N GLU A 55 -6.14 3.36 -7.79
CA GLU A 55 -6.41 2.54 -8.96
C GLU A 55 -5.32 2.69 -10.02
N GLN A 56 -4.93 3.93 -10.35
CA GLN A 56 -3.86 4.19 -11.32
C GLN A 56 -2.51 3.66 -10.84
N THR A 57 -2.20 3.79 -9.55
CA THR A 57 -0.97 3.24 -8.98
C THR A 57 -0.94 1.72 -9.12
N ALA A 58 -2.02 1.04 -8.73
CA ALA A 58 -2.12 -0.41 -8.85
C ALA A 58 -2.05 -0.87 -10.30
N ALA A 59 -2.70 -0.15 -11.21
CA ALA A 59 -2.71 -0.49 -12.64
C ALA A 59 -1.32 -0.47 -13.26
N ALA A 60 -0.40 0.34 -12.74
CA ALA A 60 0.97 0.39 -13.22
C ALA A 60 1.69 -0.96 -13.10
N LEU A 61 1.26 -1.82 -12.18
CA LEU A 61 1.85 -3.14 -11.99
C LEU A 61 1.53 -4.12 -13.14
N GLY A 62 0.46 -3.87 -13.89
CA GLY A 62 0.06 -4.73 -15.01
C GLY A 62 -0.53 -6.08 -14.59
N ARG A 63 -0.86 -6.25 -13.33
CA ARG A 63 -1.49 -7.46 -12.80
C ARG A 63 -2.95 -7.20 -12.45
N LYS A 64 -3.76 -8.25 -12.42
CA LYS A 64 -5.15 -8.14 -11.97
C LYS A 64 -5.19 -7.68 -10.52
N PHE A 65 -6.12 -6.80 -10.21
CA PHE A 65 -6.36 -6.34 -8.84
C PHE A 65 -7.85 -6.14 -8.60
N LYS A 66 -8.23 -6.21 -7.33
CA LYS A 66 -9.58 -5.92 -6.88
C LYS A 66 -9.59 -4.62 -6.10
N MET A 67 -10.68 -3.89 -6.19
CA MET A 67 -10.90 -2.68 -5.39
C MET A 67 -11.81 -3.00 -4.21
N ARG A 68 -11.46 -2.48 -3.04
CA ARG A 68 -12.22 -2.70 -1.81
C ARG A 68 -12.48 -1.39 -1.10
N ALA A 69 -13.76 -1.13 -0.82
CA ALA A 69 -14.20 0.11 -0.18
C ALA A 69 -13.61 0.30 1.24
N GLU A 70 -13.26 -0.78 1.91
CA GLU A 70 -12.64 -0.73 3.24
C GLU A 70 -11.31 0.04 3.24
N LEU A 71 -10.67 0.18 2.08
CA LEU A 71 -9.39 0.89 1.93
C LEU A 71 -9.54 2.38 1.58
N LEU A 72 -10.75 2.88 1.41
CA LEU A 72 -11.00 4.30 1.16
C LEU A 72 -10.38 5.19 2.25
N PRO A 73 -10.04 6.45 1.92
CA PRO A 73 -9.62 7.39 2.95
C PRO A 73 -10.64 7.46 4.10
N GLY A 74 -10.14 7.46 5.33
CA GLY A 74 -10.99 7.41 6.51
C GLY A 74 -11.26 6.01 7.06
N GLY A 75 -10.85 4.96 6.35
CA GLY A 75 -10.88 3.59 6.88
C GLY A 75 -9.88 3.40 8.02
N THR A 76 -10.07 2.36 8.82
CA THR A 76 -9.24 2.09 9.99
C THR A 76 -8.12 1.10 9.68
N ALA A 77 -7.08 1.12 10.53
CA ALA A 77 -6.02 0.12 10.45
C ALA A 77 -6.58 -1.31 10.58
N GLN A 78 -7.58 -1.49 11.45
CA GLN A 78 -8.20 -2.80 11.65
C GLN A 78 -8.93 -3.28 10.37
N ASP A 79 -9.58 -2.38 9.64
CA ASP A 79 -10.20 -2.73 8.36
C ASP A 79 -9.18 -3.32 7.37
N LEU A 80 -8.00 -2.72 7.28
CA LEU A 80 -6.92 -3.23 6.42
C LEU A 80 -6.42 -4.59 6.91
N LEU A 81 -6.18 -4.74 8.21
CA LEU A 81 -5.69 -6.00 8.79
C LEU A 81 -6.70 -7.14 8.58
N ASP A 82 -7.99 -6.86 8.76
CA ASP A 82 -9.04 -7.85 8.53
C ASP A 82 -9.10 -8.24 7.06
N LEU A 83 -9.04 -7.27 6.17
CA LEU A 83 -9.04 -7.50 4.72
C LEU A 83 -7.84 -8.32 4.27
N ALA A 84 -6.66 -8.05 4.83
CA ALA A 84 -5.44 -8.79 4.57
C ALA A 84 -5.41 -10.16 5.26
N GLN A 85 -6.36 -10.43 6.16
CA GLN A 85 -6.38 -11.63 7.00
C GLN A 85 -5.07 -11.81 7.79
N TRP A 86 -4.50 -10.69 8.22
CA TRP A 86 -3.25 -10.69 8.98
C TRP A 86 -3.49 -11.16 10.42
N PRO A 87 -2.64 -12.00 11.02
CA PRO A 87 -1.37 -12.52 10.44
C PRO A 87 -1.51 -13.90 9.78
N ASN A 88 -2.72 -14.43 9.64
CA ASN A 88 -2.97 -15.82 9.31
C ASN A 88 -3.18 -16.09 7.80
N ALA A 89 -3.08 -15.08 6.96
CA ALA A 89 -3.25 -15.25 5.53
C ALA A 89 -2.19 -16.18 4.94
N ARG A 90 -2.61 -17.04 4.03
CA ARG A 90 -1.69 -17.84 3.23
C ARG A 90 -1.22 -17.02 2.03
N GLY A 91 0.09 -17.03 1.78
CA GLY A 91 0.67 -16.32 0.66
C GLY A 91 0.82 -14.83 0.92
N SER A 92 1.07 -14.09 -0.14
CA SER A 92 1.34 -12.66 -0.09
C SER A 92 0.16 -11.85 -0.59
N ILE A 93 0.04 -10.64 -0.07
CA ILE A 93 -0.95 -9.67 -0.52
C ILE A 93 -0.29 -8.30 -0.67
N LEU A 94 -0.59 -7.62 -1.76
CA LEU A 94 -0.20 -6.23 -1.96
C LEU A 94 -1.43 -5.34 -1.76
N ILE A 95 -1.32 -4.41 -0.83
CA ILE A 95 -2.36 -3.42 -0.53
C ILE A 95 -1.90 -2.07 -1.06
N VAL A 96 -2.69 -1.47 -1.95
CA VAL A 96 -2.45 -0.13 -2.47
C VAL A 96 -3.44 0.83 -1.82
N GLY A 97 -2.93 1.77 -1.05
CA GLY A 97 -3.80 2.60 -0.21
C GLY A 97 -3.26 3.98 0.10
N HIS A 98 -3.74 4.50 1.21
CA HIS A 98 -3.58 5.89 1.62
C HIS A 98 -2.94 6.01 3.01
N GLN A 99 -2.37 7.19 3.29
CA GLN A 99 -2.12 7.64 4.64
C GLN A 99 -3.39 8.30 5.21
N PRO A 100 -3.61 8.23 6.51
CA PRO A 100 -2.73 7.66 7.54
C PRO A 100 -2.87 6.15 7.76
N MET A 101 -3.81 5.48 7.11
CA MET A 101 -4.10 4.07 7.36
C MET A 101 -2.86 3.17 7.24
N LEU A 102 -2.09 3.29 6.15
CA LEU A 102 -0.90 2.47 5.94
C LEU A 102 0.12 2.66 7.06
N GLY A 103 0.39 3.91 7.42
CA GLY A 103 1.31 4.25 8.49
C GLY A 103 0.84 3.78 9.86
N GLN A 104 -0.47 3.79 10.11
CA GLN A 104 -1.05 3.26 11.34
C GLN A 104 -0.86 1.75 11.45
N VAL A 105 -1.07 1.02 10.36
CA VAL A 105 -0.84 -0.43 10.31
C VAL A 105 0.64 -0.74 10.56
N ILE A 106 1.53 -0.03 9.87
CA ILE A 106 2.98 -0.23 10.02
C ILE A 106 3.42 0.02 11.47
N ALA A 107 2.97 1.12 12.06
CA ALA A 107 3.30 1.46 13.45
C ALA A 107 2.83 0.37 14.42
N GLN A 108 1.61 -0.12 14.22
CA GLN A 108 1.05 -1.20 15.03
C GLN A 108 1.84 -2.50 14.89
N LEU A 109 2.13 -2.91 13.66
CA LEU A 109 2.79 -4.20 13.39
C LEU A 109 4.26 -4.20 13.83
N LEU A 110 4.93 -3.06 13.76
CA LEU A 110 6.33 -2.93 14.18
C LEU A 110 6.49 -2.48 15.64
N GLY A 111 5.39 -2.29 16.37
CA GLY A 111 5.44 -1.90 17.77
C GLY A 111 6.03 -0.51 18.00
N MET A 112 5.78 0.43 17.10
CA MET A 112 6.22 1.80 17.27
C MET A 112 5.43 2.52 18.35
N GLN A 113 6.08 3.44 19.08
CA GLN A 113 5.40 4.28 20.08
C GLN A 113 4.51 5.32 19.40
N ALA A 114 4.91 5.83 18.24
CA ALA A 114 4.09 6.75 17.48
C ALA A 114 2.84 6.06 16.95
N PRO A 115 1.68 6.75 16.87
CA PRO A 115 0.44 6.16 16.39
C PRO A 115 0.47 5.84 14.89
N GLU A 116 1.33 6.49 14.14
CA GLU A 116 1.50 6.26 12.72
C GLU A 116 2.93 6.50 12.26
N CYS A 117 3.32 5.78 11.22
CA CYS A 117 4.59 5.93 10.54
C CYS A 117 4.39 6.73 9.26
N ALA A 118 5.33 7.62 8.94
CA ALA A 118 5.29 8.34 7.66
C ALA A 118 5.61 7.37 6.52
N VAL A 119 4.73 7.35 5.51
CA VAL A 119 4.93 6.59 4.28
C VAL A 119 4.92 7.59 3.13
N ARG A 120 6.01 7.65 2.37
CA ARG A 120 6.13 8.57 1.24
C ARG A 120 5.20 8.17 0.10
N LYS A 121 4.75 9.14 -0.69
CA LYS A 121 3.96 8.89 -1.89
C LYS A 121 4.71 7.95 -2.83
N GLY A 122 4.04 6.92 -3.30
CA GLY A 122 4.64 5.91 -4.17
C GLY A 122 5.53 4.89 -3.48
N ALA A 123 5.80 5.05 -2.20
CA ALA A 123 6.67 4.12 -1.47
C ALA A 123 5.96 2.80 -1.13
N VAL A 124 6.73 1.73 -1.12
CA VAL A 124 6.26 0.42 -0.70
C VAL A 124 7.01 -0.02 0.57
N TRP A 125 6.25 -0.53 1.51
CA TRP A 125 6.75 -1.13 2.75
C TRP A 125 6.39 -2.61 2.74
N TRP A 126 7.39 -3.46 2.73
CA TRP A 126 7.21 -4.91 2.68
C TRP A 126 7.46 -5.51 4.05
N LEU A 127 6.38 -6.03 4.66
CA LEU A 127 6.42 -6.67 5.95
C LEU A 127 6.12 -8.16 5.80
N ARG A 128 6.72 -8.95 6.64
CA ARG A 128 6.54 -10.40 6.64
C ARG A 128 6.24 -10.88 8.05
N GLN A 129 5.22 -11.70 8.16
CA GLN A 129 4.97 -12.43 9.39
C GLN A 129 5.84 -13.68 9.43
N ARG A 130 6.57 -13.82 10.50
CA ARG A 130 7.45 -14.96 10.71
C ARG A 130 7.10 -15.61 12.05
N GLN A 131 6.90 -16.92 12.02
CA GLN A 131 6.72 -17.69 13.24
C GLN A 131 8.02 -18.42 13.54
N ARG A 132 8.56 -18.17 14.73
CA ARG A 132 9.78 -18.80 15.20
C ARG A 132 9.51 -19.37 16.59
N LEU A 133 9.61 -20.72 16.71
CA LEU A 133 9.16 -21.43 17.90
C LEU A 133 7.67 -21.15 18.13
N GLU A 134 7.27 -20.72 19.31
CA GLU A 134 5.87 -20.38 19.63
C GLU A 134 5.58 -18.87 19.49
N GLN A 135 6.53 -18.09 18.98
CA GLN A 135 6.40 -16.65 18.88
C GLN A 135 6.20 -16.20 17.44
N SER A 136 5.19 -15.36 17.26
CA SER A 136 4.89 -14.70 15.99
C SER A 136 5.57 -13.33 15.96
N GLN A 137 6.30 -13.03 14.89
CA GLN A 137 7.08 -11.82 14.78
C GLN A 137 6.90 -11.18 13.40
N THR A 138 6.65 -9.87 13.39
CA THR A 138 6.62 -9.08 12.14
C THR A 138 8.03 -8.58 11.84
N VAL A 139 8.47 -8.83 10.60
CA VAL A 139 9.80 -8.40 10.12
C VAL A 139 9.61 -7.42 8.97
N LEU A 140 10.30 -6.29 9.05
CA LEU A 140 10.39 -5.36 7.94
C LEU A 140 11.43 -5.89 6.96
N MET A 141 10.99 -6.25 5.75
CA MET A 141 11.87 -6.80 4.73
C MET A 141 12.60 -5.70 3.97
N THR A 142 11.87 -4.68 3.55
CA THR A 142 12.44 -3.54 2.81
C THR A 142 11.45 -2.40 2.73
N VAL A 143 11.98 -1.21 2.53
CA VAL A 143 11.23 -0.02 2.13
C VAL A 143 11.85 0.48 0.84
N GLN A 144 11.03 0.67 -0.19
CA GLN A 144 11.47 1.23 -1.45
C GLN A 144 10.65 2.46 -1.79
N SER A 145 11.31 3.48 -2.28
CA SER A 145 10.69 4.75 -2.64
C SER A 145 11.12 5.11 -4.06
N PRO A 146 10.23 5.74 -4.87
CA PRO A 146 10.57 6.04 -6.26
C PRO A 146 11.84 6.90 -6.40
N GLU A 147 12.17 7.71 -5.40
CA GLU A 147 13.36 8.55 -5.40
C GLU A 147 14.68 7.73 -5.42
N TYR A 148 14.64 6.50 -4.98
CA TYR A 148 15.82 5.64 -4.83
C TYR A 148 15.87 4.47 -5.82
N LEU A 149 14.97 4.46 -6.77
CA LEU A 149 14.92 3.39 -7.78
C LEU A 149 15.33 3.85 -9.17
#